data_fdf02561f000188bce82c3e2e7777ea8
#
_entry.id   fdf02561f000188bce82c3e2e7777ea8
#
_cell.length_a   1.000
_cell.length_b   1.000
_cell.length_c   1.000
_cell.angle_alpha   90.00
_cell.angle_beta   90.00
_cell.angle_gamma   90.00
#
_symmetry.space_group_name_H-M   'P 1'
#
loop_
_entity.id
_entity.type
_entity.pdbx_description
1 polymer ?
#
loop_
_entity_poly.entity_id
_entity_poly.type
_entity_poly.pdbx_seq_one_letter_code
_entity_poly.pdbx_strand_id
1 'polypeptide(L)'
;KEYERMKELLPNKIVSEKDFAQARQTYENARISYEAVAKNHSAQGQAVTSPISGYVKNLLVKEGDYVTVGQPLVSITQNRRLFLRADVSEKYYPYLRTIGSANFCTPYNNKVYTLKGLNGRLLSYGKASDDNGYYVPVTFEFDNKGDIIPGSFVEIFLLSSPMENVISLPHTALTEEQGSFFVYLQVDEEGYKKQ
;
A
#
# COMPACT_ATOMS: atom_id res chain seq x y z
N LYS A 1 -46.54 -18.34 -19.61
CA LYS A 1 -47.93 -18.65 -20.10
C LYS A 1 -47.89 -19.58 -21.31
N GLU A 2 -47.24 -19.23 -22.41
CA GLU A 2 -47.23 -20.05 -23.65
C GLU A 2 -46.50 -21.39 -23.42
N TYR A 3 -45.35 -21.42 -22.82
CA TYR A 3 -44.62 -22.65 -22.44
C TYR A 3 -45.47 -23.57 -21.53
N GLU A 4 -46.11 -23.03 -20.51
CA GLU A 4 -46.98 -23.78 -19.61
C GLU A 4 -48.18 -24.42 -20.35
N ARG A 5 -48.81 -23.63 -21.20
CA ARG A 5 -49.92 -24.12 -22.05
C ARG A 5 -49.46 -25.25 -22.97
N MET A 6 -48.30 -25.10 -23.63
CA MET A 6 -47.77 -26.16 -24.50
C MET A 6 -47.36 -27.42 -23.73
N LYS A 7 -46.84 -27.23 -22.49
CA LYS A 7 -46.51 -28.31 -21.59
C LYS A 7 -47.74 -29.19 -21.22
N GLU A 8 -48.90 -28.56 -21.02
CA GLU A 8 -50.16 -29.24 -20.73
C GLU A 8 -50.74 -29.94 -21.95
N LEU A 9 -50.52 -29.42 -23.16
CA LEU A 9 -51.06 -29.95 -24.40
C LEU A 9 -50.16 -31.07 -25.03
N LEU A 10 -48.90 -31.12 -24.68
CA LEU A 10 -47.92 -32.10 -25.22
C LEU A 10 -48.35 -33.56 -24.96
N PRO A 11 -48.80 -33.98 -23.76
CA PRO A 11 -49.18 -35.36 -23.48
C PRO A 11 -50.34 -35.83 -24.36
N ASN A 12 -51.23 -34.91 -24.75
CA ASN A 12 -52.38 -35.18 -25.59
C ASN A 12 -52.06 -35.15 -27.10
N LYS A 13 -50.77 -34.98 -27.46
CA LYS A 13 -50.28 -34.88 -28.85
C LYS A 13 -50.95 -33.76 -29.66
N ILE A 14 -51.44 -32.68 -28.98
CA ILE A 14 -52.10 -31.52 -29.62
C ILE A 14 -51.07 -30.58 -30.20
N VAL A 15 -49.84 -30.56 -29.63
CA VAL A 15 -48.71 -29.76 -30.10
C VAL A 15 -47.55 -30.69 -30.49
N SER A 16 -46.75 -30.25 -31.44
CA SER A 16 -45.58 -31.01 -31.85
C SER A 16 -44.41 -30.89 -30.84
N GLU A 17 -43.57 -31.91 -30.74
CA GLU A 17 -42.35 -31.85 -29.89
C GLU A 17 -41.45 -30.69 -30.30
N LYS A 18 -41.39 -30.37 -31.58
CA LYS A 18 -40.62 -29.22 -32.10
C LYS A 18 -41.12 -27.89 -31.58
N ASP A 19 -42.44 -27.69 -31.62
CA ASP A 19 -43.07 -26.45 -31.17
C ASP A 19 -42.92 -26.29 -29.64
N PHE A 20 -43.05 -27.39 -28.91
CA PHE A 20 -42.80 -27.42 -27.48
C PHE A 20 -41.33 -27.07 -27.15
N ALA A 21 -40.34 -27.67 -27.85
CA ALA A 21 -38.93 -27.38 -27.65
C ALA A 21 -38.60 -25.89 -27.91
N GLN A 22 -39.19 -25.33 -28.94
CA GLN A 22 -39.02 -23.90 -29.26
C GLN A 22 -39.60 -22.98 -28.18
N ALA A 23 -40.80 -23.28 -27.69
CA ALA A 23 -41.43 -22.53 -26.60
C ALA A 23 -40.63 -22.62 -25.30
N ARG A 24 -40.08 -23.82 -25.00
CA ARG A 24 -39.19 -24.04 -23.87
C ARG A 24 -37.94 -23.19 -23.97
N GLN A 25 -37.27 -23.19 -25.12
CA GLN A 25 -36.03 -22.40 -25.32
C GLN A 25 -36.34 -20.89 -25.18
N THR A 26 -37.45 -20.40 -25.73
CA THR A 26 -37.85 -19.01 -25.59
C THR A 26 -38.09 -18.65 -24.12
N TYR A 27 -38.76 -19.52 -23.36
CA TYR A 27 -38.99 -19.36 -21.94
C TYR A 27 -37.69 -19.31 -21.14
N GLU A 28 -36.76 -20.26 -21.39
CA GLU A 28 -35.47 -20.30 -20.69
C GLU A 28 -34.63 -19.04 -20.99
N ASN A 29 -34.58 -18.60 -22.24
CA ASN A 29 -33.86 -17.38 -22.61
C ASN A 29 -34.47 -16.14 -21.94
N ALA A 30 -35.76 -16.01 -21.91
CA ALA A 30 -36.47 -14.92 -21.24
C ALA A 30 -36.24 -14.96 -19.72
N ARG A 31 -36.21 -16.15 -19.12
CA ARG A 31 -35.93 -16.35 -17.70
C ARG A 31 -34.49 -15.91 -17.36
N ILE A 32 -33.49 -16.36 -18.13
CA ILE A 32 -32.08 -15.96 -17.93
C ILE A 32 -31.93 -14.45 -18.02
N SER A 33 -32.56 -13.83 -19.04
CA SER A 33 -32.54 -12.39 -19.20
C SER A 33 -33.20 -11.66 -18.02
N TYR A 34 -34.33 -12.17 -17.55
CA TYR A 34 -35.02 -11.61 -16.38
C TYR A 34 -34.17 -11.76 -15.10
N GLU A 35 -33.60 -12.93 -14.85
CA GLU A 35 -32.76 -13.16 -13.68
C GLU A 35 -31.50 -12.27 -13.69
N ALA A 36 -30.89 -12.05 -14.86
CA ALA A 36 -29.77 -11.15 -15.01
C ALA A 36 -30.14 -9.68 -14.68
N VAL A 37 -31.30 -9.23 -15.14
CA VAL A 37 -31.81 -7.87 -14.85
C VAL A 37 -32.26 -7.78 -13.39
N ALA A 38 -33.03 -8.75 -12.89
CA ALA A 38 -33.55 -8.75 -11.51
C ALA A 38 -32.43 -8.79 -10.47
N LYS A 39 -31.30 -9.43 -10.77
CA LYS A 39 -30.12 -9.48 -9.91
C LYS A 39 -29.47 -8.09 -9.74
N ASN A 40 -29.62 -7.23 -10.74
CA ASN A 40 -29.01 -5.90 -10.77
C ASN A 40 -29.99 -4.76 -10.43
N HIS A 41 -31.29 -5.04 -10.33
CA HIS A 41 -32.35 -4.07 -10.08
C HIS A 41 -33.31 -4.58 -9.01
N SER A 42 -33.03 -4.30 -7.75
CA SER A 42 -33.99 -4.50 -6.67
C SER A 42 -34.76 -3.19 -6.42
N ALA A 43 -36.05 -3.28 -6.02
CA ALA A 43 -36.81 -2.12 -5.63
C ALA A 43 -36.25 -1.36 -4.40
N GLN A 44 -35.40 -2.02 -3.63
CA GLN A 44 -34.67 -1.47 -2.47
C GLN A 44 -33.30 -0.90 -2.83
N GLY A 45 -32.91 -0.89 -4.12
CA GLY A 45 -31.58 -0.49 -4.56
C GLY A 45 -30.57 -1.65 -4.49
N GLN A 46 -29.39 -1.42 -5.04
CA GLN A 46 -28.29 -2.38 -5.02
C GLN A 46 -27.31 -2.00 -3.90
N ALA A 47 -27.09 -2.90 -2.96
CA ALA A 47 -26.07 -2.71 -1.95
C ALA A 47 -24.68 -2.80 -2.60
N VAL A 48 -23.89 -1.73 -2.52
CA VAL A 48 -22.49 -1.72 -2.95
C VAL A 48 -21.63 -2.07 -1.73
N THR A 49 -20.97 -3.22 -1.78
CA THR A 49 -20.12 -3.69 -0.70
C THR A 49 -18.65 -3.68 -1.13
N SER A 50 -17.76 -3.39 -0.18
CA SER A 50 -16.32 -3.46 -0.44
C SER A 50 -15.85 -4.91 -0.56
N PRO A 51 -15.06 -5.26 -1.59
CA PRO A 51 -14.42 -6.58 -1.69
C PRO A 51 -13.25 -6.75 -0.71
N ILE A 52 -12.80 -5.68 -0.06
CA ILE A 52 -11.66 -5.68 0.87
C ILE A 52 -12.07 -5.03 2.20
N SER A 53 -11.49 -5.54 3.29
CA SER A 53 -11.59 -4.89 4.61
C SER A 53 -10.65 -3.70 4.66
N GLY A 54 -11.10 -2.55 5.14
CA GLY A 54 -10.29 -1.35 5.22
C GLY A 54 -11.07 -0.15 5.72
N TYR A 55 -10.52 1.04 5.51
CA TYR A 55 -11.10 2.32 5.88
C TYR A 55 -11.50 3.11 4.63
N VAL A 56 -12.60 3.83 4.71
CA VAL A 56 -13.00 4.76 3.66
C VAL A 56 -12.01 5.93 3.64
N LYS A 57 -11.28 6.07 2.54
CA LYS A 57 -10.35 7.18 2.34
C LYS A 57 -11.06 8.40 1.79
N ASN A 58 -11.84 8.21 0.72
CA ASN A 58 -12.62 9.28 0.08
C ASN A 58 -13.97 8.73 -0.34
N LEU A 59 -15.02 9.50 -0.12
CA LEU A 59 -16.32 9.32 -0.72
C LEU A 59 -16.41 10.26 -1.93
N LEU A 60 -16.57 9.68 -3.13
CA LEU A 60 -16.48 10.40 -4.40
C LEU A 60 -17.84 10.85 -4.93
N VAL A 61 -18.93 10.42 -4.28
CA VAL A 61 -20.32 10.73 -4.65
C VAL A 61 -21.09 11.15 -3.40
N LYS A 62 -22.18 11.87 -3.60
CA LYS A 62 -23.10 12.30 -2.55
C LYS A 62 -24.45 11.63 -2.74
N GLU A 63 -25.26 11.64 -1.68
CA GLU A 63 -26.65 11.21 -1.77
C GLU A 63 -27.42 12.07 -2.78
N GLY A 64 -28.12 11.41 -3.69
CA GLY A 64 -28.84 12.05 -4.79
C GLY A 64 -28.06 12.19 -6.09
N ASP A 65 -26.74 11.91 -6.09
CA ASP A 65 -25.97 11.95 -7.32
C ASP A 65 -26.38 10.83 -8.28
N TYR A 66 -26.47 11.16 -9.55
CA TYR A 66 -26.60 10.16 -10.62
C TYR A 66 -25.27 9.50 -10.89
N VAL A 67 -25.24 8.16 -10.88
CA VAL A 67 -24.02 7.37 -11.11
C VAL A 67 -24.14 6.48 -12.34
N THR A 68 -23.05 6.29 -13.05
CA THR A 68 -22.97 5.44 -14.24
C THR A 68 -22.17 4.17 -13.96
N VAL A 69 -22.35 3.16 -14.82
CA VAL A 69 -21.58 1.92 -14.73
C VAL A 69 -20.08 2.22 -14.93
N GLY A 70 -19.26 1.73 -13.99
CA GLY A 70 -17.82 1.97 -14.00
C GLY A 70 -17.36 3.23 -13.28
N GLN A 71 -18.27 4.05 -12.78
CA GLN A 71 -17.93 5.25 -12.01
C GLN A 71 -17.42 4.85 -10.62
N PRO A 72 -16.25 5.38 -10.16
CA PRO A 72 -15.77 5.16 -8.81
C PRO A 72 -16.64 5.89 -7.80
N LEU A 73 -17.14 5.17 -6.79
CA LEU A 73 -18.02 5.71 -5.74
C LEU A 73 -17.27 6.02 -4.46
N VAL A 74 -16.33 5.16 -4.10
CA VAL A 74 -15.60 5.24 -2.84
C VAL A 74 -14.18 4.71 -3.02
N SER A 75 -13.23 5.33 -2.35
CA SER A 75 -11.86 4.85 -2.25
C SER A 75 -11.63 4.23 -0.87
N ILE A 76 -11.21 2.96 -0.86
CA ILE A 76 -10.94 2.21 0.37
C ILE A 76 -9.45 1.93 0.46
N THR A 77 -8.88 2.13 1.64
CA THR A 77 -7.48 1.87 1.93
C THR A 77 -7.34 0.82 3.02
N GLN A 78 -6.36 -0.07 2.84
CA GLN A 78 -5.93 -1.00 3.88
C GLN A 78 -4.69 -0.42 4.57
N ASN A 79 -4.77 -0.23 5.89
CA ASN A 79 -3.67 0.36 6.66
C ASN A 79 -2.84 -0.70 7.40
N ARG A 80 -2.98 -1.98 7.06
CA ARG A 80 -2.26 -3.06 7.75
C ARG A 80 -0.77 -3.08 7.42
N ARG A 81 -0.44 -2.80 6.16
CA ARG A 81 0.93 -2.69 5.66
C ARG A 81 1.15 -1.33 5.06
N LEU A 82 2.25 -0.73 5.43
CA LEU A 82 2.67 0.57 4.92
C LEU A 82 4.06 0.47 4.29
N PHE A 83 4.32 1.42 3.41
CA PHE A 83 5.63 1.61 2.81
C PHE A 83 6.26 2.87 3.37
N LEU A 84 7.51 2.76 3.79
CA LEU A 84 8.36 3.87 4.17
C LEU A 84 9.29 4.15 3.00
N ARG A 85 9.19 5.33 2.39
CA ARG A 85 10.06 5.79 1.32
C ARG A 85 11.01 6.84 1.86
N ALA A 86 12.30 6.60 1.73
CA ALA A 86 13.36 7.55 2.00
C ALA A 86 13.99 7.98 0.68
N ASP A 87 14.00 9.27 0.41
CA ASP A 87 14.67 9.85 -0.75
C ASP A 87 16.09 10.25 -0.34
N VAL A 88 17.05 9.42 -0.70
CA VAL A 88 18.46 9.54 -0.29
C VAL A 88 19.25 10.28 -1.36
N SER A 89 20.01 11.30 -0.97
CA SER A 89 20.89 12.02 -1.91
C SER A 89 21.85 11.07 -2.60
N GLU A 90 22.04 11.23 -3.91
CA GLU A 90 22.88 10.40 -4.77
C GLU A 90 24.33 10.28 -4.27
N LYS A 91 24.85 11.29 -3.58
CA LYS A 91 26.18 11.26 -2.95
C LYS A 91 26.38 10.08 -1.99
N TYR A 92 25.30 9.54 -1.42
CA TYR A 92 25.32 8.40 -0.51
C TYR A 92 25.09 7.06 -1.22
N TYR A 93 24.98 7.05 -2.55
CA TYR A 93 24.74 5.83 -3.34
C TYR A 93 25.70 4.66 -3.00
N PRO A 94 27.03 4.87 -2.77
CA PRO A 94 27.93 3.79 -2.42
C PRO A 94 27.56 3.07 -1.11
N TYR A 95 26.89 3.77 -0.19
CA TYR A 95 26.49 3.25 1.11
C TYR A 95 25.12 2.55 1.10
N LEU A 96 24.32 2.71 0.05
CA LEU A 96 22.97 2.14 -0.02
C LEU A 96 22.97 0.62 0.13
N ARG A 97 24.02 -0.05 -0.33
CA ARG A 97 24.18 -1.51 -0.22
C ARG A 97 24.34 -1.99 1.22
N THR A 98 24.78 -1.12 2.12
CA THR A 98 24.99 -1.44 3.54
C THR A 98 23.75 -1.18 4.39
N ILE A 99 22.71 -0.54 3.82
CA ILE A 99 21.47 -0.25 4.53
C ILE A 99 20.67 -1.54 4.68
N GLY A 100 20.47 -1.94 5.93
CA GLY A 100 19.68 -3.13 6.27
C GLY A 100 18.36 -2.81 6.95
N SER A 101 18.22 -1.63 7.57
CA SER A 101 17.06 -1.24 8.34
C SER A 101 16.89 0.28 8.39
N ALA A 102 15.84 0.74 9.05
CA ALA A 102 15.63 2.15 9.35
C ALA A 102 14.86 2.31 10.66
N ASN A 103 15.03 3.47 11.28
CA ASN A 103 14.17 3.99 12.32
C ASN A 103 13.49 5.26 11.79
N PHE A 104 12.33 5.61 12.30
CA PHE A 104 11.67 6.83 11.90
C PHE A 104 10.82 7.43 13.02
N CYS A 105 10.62 8.75 12.95
CA CYS A 105 9.76 9.51 13.84
C CYS A 105 8.62 10.13 13.06
N THR A 106 7.41 10.14 13.64
CA THR A 106 6.27 10.85 13.06
C THR A 106 6.14 12.25 13.66
N PRO A 107 5.68 13.27 12.90
CA PRO A 107 5.63 14.67 13.37
C PRO A 107 4.56 14.91 14.46
N TYR A 108 3.62 13.98 14.63
CA TYR A 108 2.51 14.11 15.57
C TYR A 108 2.73 13.38 16.92
N ASN A 109 3.82 12.65 17.06
CA ASN A 109 4.25 12.09 18.32
C ASN A 109 5.79 12.02 18.35
N ASN A 110 6.37 12.05 19.54
CA ASN A 110 7.83 11.98 19.72
C ASN A 110 8.33 10.53 19.85
N LYS A 111 7.57 9.58 19.31
CA LYS A 111 7.92 8.15 19.39
C LYS A 111 8.81 7.76 18.23
N VAL A 112 9.92 7.13 18.55
CA VAL A 112 10.79 6.48 17.56
C VAL A 112 10.24 5.10 17.25
N TYR A 113 9.93 4.87 15.99
CA TYR A 113 9.53 3.57 15.47
C TYR A 113 10.76 2.88 14.86
N THR A 114 10.95 1.62 15.20
CA THR A 114 11.99 0.78 14.61
C THR A 114 11.35 -0.18 13.62
N LEU A 115 11.90 -0.31 12.42
CA LEU A 115 11.39 -1.28 11.43
C LEU A 115 11.39 -2.70 12.00
N LYS A 116 12.41 -3.07 12.77
CA LYS A 116 12.46 -4.38 13.43
C LYS A 116 11.27 -4.64 14.35
N GLY A 117 10.84 -3.63 15.13
CA GLY A 117 9.67 -3.72 16.01
C GLY A 117 8.33 -3.78 15.29
N LEU A 118 8.31 -3.35 14.02
CA LEU A 118 7.15 -3.36 13.13
C LEU A 118 7.20 -4.46 12.07
N ASN A 119 8.02 -5.50 12.24
CA ASN A 119 8.26 -6.57 11.27
C ASN A 119 8.62 -6.01 9.88
N GLY A 120 9.35 -4.89 9.87
CA GLY A 120 9.72 -4.20 8.66
C GLY A 120 10.92 -4.83 7.97
N ARG A 121 10.96 -4.67 6.65
CA ARG A 121 12.06 -5.13 5.81
C ARG A 121 12.33 -4.15 4.68
N LEU A 122 13.57 -4.13 4.24
CA LEU A 122 13.96 -3.44 3.01
C LEU A 122 13.31 -4.17 1.81
N LEU A 123 12.59 -3.44 0.98
CA LEU A 123 12.05 -3.96 -0.27
C LEU A 123 12.99 -3.70 -1.43
N SER A 124 13.40 -2.46 -1.58
CA SER A 124 14.24 -2.04 -2.69
C SER A 124 14.97 -0.75 -2.38
N TYR A 125 16.09 -0.57 -3.05
CA TYR A 125 16.66 0.75 -3.29
C TYR A 125 16.76 0.96 -4.80
N GLY A 126 16.40 2.17 -5.26
CA GLY A 126 16.41 2.50 -6.68
C GLY A 126 17.83 2.44 -7.24
N LYS A 127 17.95 1.97 -8.49
CA LYS A 127 19.20 2.02 -9.26
C LYS A 127 19.29 3.22 -10.18
N ALA A 128 18.23 4.03 -10.21
CA ALA A 128 18.15 5.29 -10.95
C ALA A 128 17.49 6.34 -10.05
N SER A 129 17.91 7.58 -10.21
CA SER A 129 17.22 8.71 -9.64
C SER A 129 15.87 8.94 -10.34
N ASP A 130 14.88 9.49 -9.63
CA ASP A 130 13.64 9.97 -10.27
C ASP A 130 13.95 11.04 -11.31
N ASP A 131 13.00 11.31 -12.23
CA ASP A 131 13.12 12.28 -13.31
C ASP A 131 13.54 13.71 -12.87
N ASN A 132 13.42 14.04 -11.60
CA ASN A 132 13.93 15.25 -10.96
C ASN A 132 15.31 15.08 -10.27
N GLY A 133 15.97 14.01 -10.45
CA GLY A 133 17.38 13.76 -10.70
C GLY A 133 18.39 13.81 -9.54
N TYR A 134 18.09 13.94 -8.25
CA TYR A 134 19.16 14.00 -7.23
C TYR A 134 19.00 13.03 -6.06
N TYR A 135 17.92 12.23 -6.08
CA TYR A 135 17.59 11.34 -4.97
C TYR A 135 17.34 9.93 -5.45
N VAL A 136 17.85 8.98 -4.70
CA VAL A 136 17.64 7.55 -4.92
C VAL A 136 16.62 7.07 -3.89
N PRO A 137 15.47 6.55 -4.32
CA PRO A 137 14.45 6.06 -3.40
C PRO A 137 14.87 4.75 -2.73
N VAL A 138 14.78 4.70 -1.41
CA VAL A 138 14.91 3.48 -0.60
C VAL A 138 13.56 3.19 0.02
N THR A 139 13.03 2.00 -0.26
CA THR A 139 11.68 1.62 0.16
C THR A 139 11.72 0.45 1.11
N PHE A 140 11.04 0.61 2.23
CA PHE A 140 10.82 -0.44 3.22
C PHE A 140 9.32 -0.73 3.31
N GLU A 141 8.98 -1.96 3.66
CA GLU A 141 7.63 -2.39 4.00
C GLU A 141 7.58 -2.72 5.50
N PHE A 142 6.48 -2.40 6.18
CA PHE A 142 6.32 -2.71 7.59
C PHE A 142 4.84 -2.88 7.97
N ASP A 143 4.59 -3.56 9.08
CA ASP A 143 3.25 -3.75 9.61
C ASP A 143 2.82 -2.51 10.42
N ASN A 144 1.68 -1.93 10.06
CA ASN A 144 1.08 -0.85 10.84
C ASN A 144 0.22 -1.42 11.96
N LYS A 145 0.58 -1.13 13.21
CA LYS A 145 -0.17 -1.52 14.40
C LYS A 145 -1.29 -0.52 14.77
N GLY A 146 -1.62 0.40 13.85
CA GLY A 146 -2.71 1.36 14.01
C GLY A 146 -2.29 2.79 14.39
N ASP A 147 -1.02 3.00 14.73
CA ASP A 147 -0.51 4.28 15.23
C ASP A 147 -0.02 5.22 14.12
N ILE A 148 0.19 4.69 12.91
CA ILE A 148 0.86 5.44 11.84
C ILE A 148 -0.16 5.79 10.76
N ILE A 149 -0.24 7.08 10.45
CA ILE A 149 -1.15 7.63 9.45
C ILE A 149 -0.50 7.53 8.06
N PRO A 150 -1.12 6.80 7.10
CA PRO A 150 -0.60 6.72 5.74
C PRO A 150 -0.53 8.09 5.07
N GLY A 151 0.57 8.31 4.33
CA GLY A 151 0.79 9.58 3.64
C GLY A 151 1.39 10.68 4.50
N SER A 152 1.74 10.40 5.75
CA SER A 152 2.48 11.34 6.61
C SER A 152 3.94 11.44 6.17
N PHE A 153 4.49 12.67 6.25
CA PHE A 153 5.92 12.87 6.19
C PHE A 153 6.54 12.47 7.53
N VAL A 154 7.69 11.82 7.48
CA VAL A 154 8.39 11.31 8.65
C VAL A 154 9.88 11.61 8.55
N GLU A 155 10.54 11.77 9.67
CA GLU A 155 11.99 11.81 9.72
C GLU A 155 12.53 10.39 9.79
N ILE A 156 13.46 10.04 8.88
CA ILE A 156 13.97 8.68 8.70
C ILE A 156 15.46 8.64 8.99
N PHE A 157 15.85 7.70 9.85
CA PHE A 157 17.25 7.36 10.16
C PHE A 157 17.56 6.01 9.53
N LEU A 158 18.31 6.03 8.45
CA LEU A 158 18.76 4.81 7.77
C LEU A 158 19.87 4.15 8.56
N LEU A 159 19.76 2.86 8.77
CA LEU A 159 20.74 2.05 9.52
C LEU A 159 21.53 1.17 8.57
N SER A 160 22.83 1.40 8.52
CA SER A 160 23.79 0.52 7.84
C SER A 160 24.17 -0.66 8.73
N SER A 161 24.90 -1.61 8.15
CA SER A 161 25.53 -2.68 8.92
C SER A 161 26.44 -2.10 10.00
N PRO A 162 26.43 -2.68 11.22
CA PRO A 162 27.33 -2.21 12.28
C PRO A 162 28.79 -2.30 11.82
N MET A 163 29.54 -1.28 12.13
CA MET A 163 31.00 -1.33 12.00
C MET A 163 31.58 -1.86 13.32
N GLU A 164 32.34 -2.95 13.22
CA GLU A 164 33.04 -3.54 14.37
C GLU A 164 34.42 -2.89 14.56
N ASN A 165 34.92 -2.90 15.77
CA ASN A 165 36.23 -2.36 16.13
C ASN A 165 36.45 -0.88 15.81
N VAL A 166 35.40 -0.07 15.98
CA VAL A 166 35.45 1.39 15.82
C VAL A 166 35.38 2.07 17.18
N ILE A 167 36.09 3.18 17.30
CA ILE A 167 36.01 4.05 18.47
C ILE A 167 35.02 5.15 18.13
N SER A 168 33.92 5.24 18.88
CA SER A 168 32.95 6.30 18.73
C SER A 168 33.34 7.51 19.57
N LEU A 169 33.48 8.66 18.91
CA LEU A 169 33.83 9.90 19.55
C LEU A 169 32.73 10.95 19.34
N PRO A 170 32.41 11.80 20.33
CA PRO A 170 31.53 12.93 20.11
C PRO A 170 32.19 13.90 19.12
N HIS A 171 31.37 14.54 18.27
CA HIS A 171 31.88 15.50 17.27
C HIS A 171 32.70 16.65 17.89
N THR A 172 32.39 17.02 19.13
CA THR A 172 33.11 18.01 19.91
C THR A 172 34.55 17.62 20.28
N ALA A 173 34.89 16.34 20.17
CA ALA A 173 36.24 15.86 20.42
C ALA A 173 37.14 15.93 19.15
N LEU A 174 36.57 16.26 18.01
CA LEU A 174 37.30 16.42 16.75
C LEU A 174 37.77 17.86 16.58
N THR A 175 39.03 18.03 16.28
CA THR A 175 39.64 19.31 15.88
C THR A 175 40.04 19.22 14.42
N GLU A 176 39.60 20.18 13.62
CA GLU A 176 39.95 20.29 12.20
C GLU A 176 41.11 21.30 12.05
N GLU A 177 42.13 20.90 11.33
CA GLU A 177 43.25 21.75 10.99
C GLU A 177 43.70 21.45 9.55
N GLN A 178 43.60 22.43 8.67
CA GLN A 178 43.98 22.33 7.25
C GLN A 178 43.30 21.15 6.52
N GLY A 179 42.01 20.88 6.82
CA GLY A 179 41.24 19.80 6.21
C GLY A 179 41.53 18.40 6.74
N SER A 180 42.36 18.27 7.79
CA SER A 180 42.62 17.02 8.52
C SER A 180 41.98 17.06 9.89
N PHE A 181 41.38 15.93 10.30
CA PHE A 181 40.74 15.80 11.61
C PHE A 181 41.64 15.10 12.58
N PHE A 182 41.73 15.63 13.79
CA PHE A 182 42.55 15.11 14.86
C PHE A 182 41.76 15.00 16.16
N VAL A 183 42.25 14.12 17.02
CA VAL A 183 41.84 14.01 18.42
C VAL A 183 43.04 14.19 19.34
N TYR A 184 42.80 14.74 20.52
CA TYR A 184 43.80 14.83 21.56
C TYR A 184 43.57 13.74 22.60
N LEU A 185 44.52 12.85 22.72
CA LEU A 185 44.54 11.83 23.78
C LEU A 185 45.28 12.38 24.99
N GLN A 186 44.65 12.34 26.14
CA GLN A 186 45.34 12.62 27.39
C GLN A 186 46.30 11.47 27.73
N VAL A 187 47.57 11.76 27.84
CA VAL A 187 48.61 10.77 28.10
C VAL A 187 48.95 10.76 29.59
N ASP A 188 48.96 11.93 30.21
CA ASP A 188 49.19 12.15 31.64
C ASP A 188 48.37 13.36 32.13
N GLU A 189 48.54 13.77 33.39
CA GLU A 189 47.74 14.84 33.99
C GLU A 189 47.88 16.21 33.28
N GLU A 190 49.00 16.44 32.60
CA GLU A 190 49.30 17.72 31.92
C GLU A 190 49.57 17.57 30.43
N GLY A 191 49.69 16.35 29.91
CA GLY A 191 50.11 16.07 28.55
C GLY A 191 48.99 15.52 27.64
N TYR A 192 48.87 16.11 26.44
CA TYR A 192 47.98 15.62 25.38
C TYR A 192 48.80 15.27 24.15
N LYS A 193 48.47 14.11 23.54
CA LYS A 193 49.04 13.69 22.28
C LYS A 193 48.01 13.87 21.16
N LYS A 194 48.41 14.60 20.13
CA LYS A 194 47.64 14.73 18.89
C LYS A 194 47.71 13.44 18.09
N GLN A 195 46.57 12.90 17.70
CA GLN A 195 46.47 11.65 16.93
C GLN A 195 45.46 11.81 15.80
#